data_ee55bd20dd7166f9bca012c6f5c7cf81
#
_entry.id   ee55bd20dd7166f9bca012c6f5c7cf81
#
_cell.length_a   1.000
_cell.length_b   1.000
_cell.length_c   1.000
_cell.angle_alpha   90.00
_cell.angle_beta   90.00
_cell.angle_gamma   90.00
#
_symmetry.space_group_name_H-M   'P 1'
#
loop_
_entity.id
_entity.type
_entity.pdbx_description
1 polymer ?
#
loop_
_entity_poly.entity_id
_entity_poly.type
_entity_poly.pdbx_seq_one_letter_code
_entity_poly.pdbx_strand_id
1 'polypeptide(L)'
;MSTENKKIYLIYPPSPLMNREERCKQPTDDLIVIHPLPPLDLMYLASIARQKGFEPTIKDYSLAKASLEDFKKDLNEIKPRYLVVNVATPTLESDLETLLEAKELLGESVVTVAKGAHFSFLPLEVM
;
A
#
# COMPACT_ATOMS: atom_id res chain seq x y z
N MET A 1 -20.53 1.87 24.32
CA MET A 1 -20.64 2.26 22.91
C MET A 1 -19.34 1.97 22.18
N SER A 2 -19.38 1.04 21.28
CA SER A 2 -18.20 0.76 20.50
C SER A 2 -17.96 1.85 19.48
N THR A 3 -16.81 2.49 19.56
CA THR A 3 -16.38 3.40 18.50
C THR A 3 -15.87 2.54 17.34
N GLU A 4 -16.54 2.66 16.23
CA GLU A 4 -16.11 1.99 15.01
C GLU A 4 -14.73 2.50 14.61
N ASN A 5 -13.81 1.59 14.33
CA ASN A 5 -12.48 1.96 13.85
C ASN A 5 -12.58 2.41 12.39
N LYS A 6 -12.31 3.68 12.15
CA LYS A 6 -12.40 4.30 10.82
C LYS A 6 -11.04 4.61 10.20
N LYS A 7 -9.99 4.03 10.74
CA LYS A 7 -8.64 4.25 10.22
C LYS A 7 -8.41 3.47 8.94
N ILE A 8 -7.98 4.17 7.90
CA ILE A 8 -7.57 3.60 6.62
C ILE A 8 -6.10 3.91 6.41
N TYR A 9 -5.30 2.89 6.18
CA TYR A 9 -3.88 3.04 5.91
C TYR A 9 -3.63 2.68 4.44
N LEU A 10 -3.21 3.67 3.65
CA LEU A 10 -2.99 3.52 2.22
C LEU A 10 -1.50 3.59 1.96
N ILE A 11 -0.94 2.54 1.36
CA ILE A 11 0.51 2.45 1.20
C ILE A 11 0.93 2.01 -0.19
N TYR A 12 2.12 2.49 -0.59
CA TYR A 12 3.00 1.77 -1.49
C TYR A 12 3.88 0.90 -0.61
N PRO A 13 3.85 -0.43 -0.77
CA PRO A 13 4.51 -1.34 0.17
C PRO A 13 6.03 -1.28 0.09
N PRO A 14 6.73 -1.82 1.10
CA PRO A 14 8.19 -1.96 1.05
C PRO A 14 8.59 -2.86 -0.12
N SER A 15 9.13 -2.27 -1.15
CA SER A 15 9.53 -2.95 -2.37
C SER A 15 10.67 -2.17 -3.01
N PRO A 16 11.38 -2.74 -3.98
CA PRO A 16 12.40 -2.00 -4.70
C PRO A 16 11.83 -0.72 -5.31
N LEU A 17 12.65 0.33 -5.39
CA LEU A 17 12.26 1.56 -6.05
C LEU A 17 11.88 1.28 -7.49
N MET A 18 10.79 1.89 -7.91
CA MET A 18 10.25 1.73 -9.25
C MET A 18 10.02 3.08 -9.91
N ASN A 19 10.22 3.10 -11.20
CA ASN A 19 9.72 4.21 -12.00
C ASN A 19 8.20 4.07 -12.09
N ARG A 20 7.49 5.07 -11.62
CA ARG A 20 6.01 5.08 -11.61
C ARG A 20 5.39 5.73 -12.83
N GLU A 21 6.22 6.08 -13.78
CA GLU A 21 5.68 6.57 -15.04
C GLU A 21 4.88 5.47 -15.73
N GLU A 22 3.79 5.91 -16.26
CA GLU A 22 2.62 5.14 -16.67
C GLU A 22 2.82 3.82 -17.41
N ARG A 23 3.88 3.64 -18.16
CA ARG A 23 4.02 2.45 -19.01
C ARG A 23 5.13 1.50 -18.60
N CYS A 24 6.01 1.92 -17.73
CA CYS A 24 7.15 1.11 -17.32
C CYS A 24 7.43 1.29 -15.85
N LYS A 25 6.79 0.49 -15.04
CA LYS A 25 7.13 0.40 -13.63
C LYS A 25 8.24 -0.63 -13.50
N GLN A 26 9.48 -0.18 -13.61
CA GLN A 26 10.64 -1.05 -13.47
C GLN A 26 11.40 -0.77 -12.19
N PRO A 27 11.84 -1.83 -11.48
CA PRO A 27 12.68 -1.65 -10.30
C PRO A 27 13.99 -0.98 -10.68
N THR A 28 14.42 -0.02 -9.86
CA THR A 28 15.72 0.61 -10.02
C THR A 28 16.19 1.21 -8.72
N ASP A 29 17.50 1.18 -8.50
CA ASP A 29 18.13 1.82 -7.35
C ASP A 29 18.71 3.19 -7.71
N ASP A 30 18.65 3.56 -8.99
CA ASP A 30 19.25 4.79 -9.47
C ASP A 30 18.24 5.93 -9.48
N LEU A 31 18.37 6.82 -8.48
CA LEU A 31 17.49 7.98 -8.32
C LEU A 31 17.64 9.02 -9.43
N ILE A 32 18.71 8.95 -10.21
CA ILE A 32 18.91 9.87 -11.33
C ILE A 32 17.95 9.54 -12.48
N VAL A 33 17.62 8.26 -12.61
CA VAL A 33 16.73 7.76 -13.66
C VAL A 33 15.27 7.77 -13.22
N ILE A 34 15.02 7.85 -11.91
CA ILE A 34 13.67 7.86 -11.37
C ILE A 34 13.14 9.28 -11.23
N HIS A 35 11.94 9.49 -11.70
CA HIS A 35 11.19 10.69 -11.37
C HIS A 35 10.23 10.30 -10.24
N PRO A 36 10.59 10.53 -8.97
CA PRO A 36 9.73 10.15 -7.85
C PRO A 36 8.47 11.00 -7.86
N LEU A 37 7.37 10.38 -8.24
CA LEU A 37 6.08 11.04 -8.24
C LEU A 37 5.36 10.77 -6.92
N PRO A 38 4.62 11.74 -6.40
CA PRO A 38 3.80 11.51 -5.22
C PRO A 38 2.74 10.45 -5.53
N PRO A 39 2.22 9.73 -4.51
CA PRO A 39 1.22 8.70 -4.72
C PRO A 39 -0.17 9.29 -4.97
N LEU A 40 -0.36 9.88 -6.13
CA LEU A 40 -1.58 10.63 -6.48
C LEU A 40 -2.85 9.79 -6.36
N ASP A 41 -2.80 8.54 -6.80
CA ASP A 41 -3.93 7.62 -6.70
C ASP A 41 -4.36 7.38 -5.25
N LEU A 42 -3.40 7.17 -4.36
CA LEU A 42 -3.70 7.02 -2.93
C LEU A 42 -4.18 8.32 -2.32
N MET A 43 -3.67 9.46 -2.79
CA MET A 43 -4.09 10.78 -2.32
C MET A 43 -5.56 11.04 -2.69
N TYR A 44 -5.97 10.67 -3.90
CA TYR A 44 -7.38 10.77 -4.30
C TYR A 44 -8.27 9.88 -3.43
N LEU A 45 -7.87 8.64 -3.20
CA LEU A 45 -8.63 7.73 -2.34
C LEU A 45 -8.73 8.25 -0.92
N ALA A 46 -7.63 8.79 -0.38
CA ALA A 46 -7.62 9.38 0.95
C ALA A 46 -8.57 10.58 1.06
N SER A 47 -8.61 11.42 0.04
CA SER A 47 -9.51 12.56 -0.01
C SER A 47 -10.97 12.12 0.03
N ILE A 48 -11.32 11.12 -0.77
CA ILE A 48 -12.68 10.57 -0.79
C ILE A 48 -13.01 9.93 0.55
N ALA A 49 -12.09 9.17 1.12
CA ALA A 49 -12.28 8.53 2.42
C ALA A 49 -12.56 9.56 3.52
N ARG A 50 -11.80 10.66 3.51
CA ARG A 50 -12.01 11.74 4.49
C ARG A 50 -13.39 12.34 4.36
N GLN A 51 -13.86 12.55 3.14
CA GLN A 51 -15.21 13.07 2.89
C GLN A 51 -16.30 12.13 3.43
N LYS A 52 -16.00 10.83 3.48
CA LYS A 52 -16.93 9.82 4.00
C LYS A 52 -16.81 9.59 5.50
N GLY A 53 -15.99 10.36 6.19
CA GLY A 53 -15.83 10.26 7.64
C GLY A 53 -14.75 9.30 8.12
N PHE A 54 -13.90 8.82 7.24
CA PHE A 54 -12.77 7.95 7.60
C PHE A 54 -11.54 8.78 7.94
N GLU A 55 -10.57 8.13 8.59
CA GLU A 55 -9.30 8.74 8.98
C GLU A 55 -8.17 8.12 8.15
N PRO A 56 -7.84 8.70 6.99
CA PRO A 56 -6.81 8.14 6.12
C PRO A 56 -5.40 8.56 6.52
N THR A 57 -4.47 7.65 6.36
CA THR A 57 -3.02 7.90 6.48
C THR A 57 -2.35 7.28 5.26
N ILE A 58 -1.42 8.01 4.66
CA ILE A 58 -0.69 7.55 3.48
C ILE A 58 0.79 7.41 3.81
N LYS A 59 1.42 6.33 3.37
CA LYS A 59 2.86 6.19 3.45
C LYS A 59 3.41 5.47 2.22
N ASP A 60 4.53 5.96 1.76
CA ASP A 60 5.26 5.40 0.62
C ASP A 60 6.55 4.75 1.12
N TYR A 61 6.48 3.47 1.43
CA TYR A 61 7.62 2.72 1.94
C TYR A 61 8.71 2.53 0.90
N SER A 62 8.32 2.38 -0.35
CA SER A 62 9.25 2.21 -1.46
C SER A 62 10.14 3.43 -1.63
N LEU A 63 9.56 4.61 -1.69
CA LEU A 63 10.29 5.86 -1.85
C LEU A 63 11.15 6.18 -0.62
N ALA A 64 10.65 5.89 0.56
CA ALA A 64 11.37 6.09 1.82
C ALA A 64 12.46 5.04 2.05
N LYS A 65 12.55 4.02 1.20
CA LYS A 65 13.46 2.87 1.35
C LYS A 65 13.29 2.19 2.71
N ALA A 66 12.07 2.18 3.21
CA ALA A 66 11.74 1.56 4.48
C ALA A 66 11.56 0.05 4.31
N SER A 67 11.83 -0.70 5.37
CA SER A 67 11.78 -2.15 5.36
C SER A 67 10.40 -2.71 5.74
N LEU A 68 10.23 -4.00 5.55
CA LEU A 68 9.04 -4.71 6.02
C LEU A 68 8.91 -4.61 7.55
N GLU A 69 10.02 -4.59 8.27
CA GLU A 69 10.01 -4.43 9.73
C GLU A 69 9.47 -3.05 10.13
N ASP A 70 9.82 -2.01 9.37
CA ASP A 70 9.28 -0.66 9.58
C ASP A 70 7.78 -0.66 9.37
N PHE A 71 7.30 -1.36 8.34
CA PHE A 71 5.88 -1.50 8.07
C PHE A 71 5.15 -2.20 9.22
N LYS A 72 5.69 -3.28 9.73
CA LYS A 72 5.10 -4.02 10.86
C LYS A 72 4.98 -3.14 12.09
N LYS A 73 6.01 -2.34 12.38
CA LYS A 73 6.02 -1.42 13.50
C LYS A 73 4.93 -0.36 13.35
N ASP A 74 4.85 0.25 12.18
CA ASP A 74 3.83 1.25 11.88
C ASP A 74 2.43 0.67 11.98
N LEU A 75 2.25 -0.55 11.50
CA LEU A 75 0.97 -1.24 11.53
C LEU A 75 0.50 -1.49 12.97
N ASN A 76 1.43 -1.87 13.86
CA ASN A 76 1.13 -2.04 15.28
C ASN A 76 0.76 -0.74 15.97
N GLU A 77 1.33 0.38 15.55
CA GLU A 77 1.03 1.69 16.11
C GLU A 77 -0.32 2.23 15.60
N ILE A 78 -0.57 2.11 14.31
CA ILE A 78 -1.76 2.66 13.67
C ILE A 78 -2.99 1.80 13.91
N LYS A 79 -2.83 0.49 13.82
CA LYS A 79 -3.93 -0.50 13.93
C LYS A 79 -5.12 -0.12 13.06
N PRO A 80 -4.93 -0.03 11.74
CA PRO A 80 -6.01 0.39 10.85
C PRO A 80 -7.09 -0.69 10.74
N ARG A 81 -8.31 -0.26 10.45
CA ARG A 81 -9.38 -1.20 10.09
C ARG A 81 -9.22 -1.68 8.65
N TYR A 82 -8.79 -0.75 7.78
CA TYR A 82 -8.58 -1.03 6.36
C TYR A 82 -7.15 -0.74 5.98
N LEU A 83 -6.52 -1.68 5.31
CA LEU A 83 -5.18 -1.53 4.75
C LEU A 83 -5.29 -1.62 3.23
N VAL A 84 -5.01 -0.53 2.55
CA VAL A 84 -5.02 -0.46 1.09
C VAL A 84 -3.57 -0.49 0.59
N VAL A 85 -3.23 -1.53 -0.15
CA VAL A 85 -1.87 -1.73 -0.66
C VAL A 85 -1.89 -1.64 -2.18
N ASN A 86 -1.04 -0.78 -2.71
CA ASN A 86 -0.86 -0.69 -4.15
C ASN A 86 0.08 -1.81 -4.60
N VAL A 87 -0.41 -2.65 -5.49
CA VAL A 87 0.31 -3.82 -5.99
C VAL A 87 0.69 -3.61 -7.44
N ALA A 88 1.95 -3.82 -7.76
CA ALA A 88 2.44 -3.69 -9.13
C ALA A 88 2.93 -5.03 -9.65
N THR A 89 2.78 -5.27 -10.95
CA THR A 89 3.21 -6.53 -11.56
C THR A 89 4.69 -6.84 -11.32
N PRO A 90 5.62 -5.87 -11.47
CA PRO A 90 7.05 -6.16 -11.26
C PRO A 90 7.42 -6.52 -9.82
N THR A 91 6.61 -6.14 -8.85
CA THR A 91 6.88 -6.38 -7.43
C THR A 91 5.79 -7.21 -6.76
N LEU A 92 5.04 -7.97 -7.55
CA LEU A 92 3.87 -8.70 -7.09
C LEU A 92 4.15 -9.55 -5.84
N GLU A 93 5.23 -10.33 -5.85
CA GLU A 93 5.55 -11.23 -4.75
C GLU A 93 5.79 -10.48 -3.43
N SER A 94 6.61 -9.43 -3.46
CA SER A 94 6.90 -8.66 -2.25
C SER A 94 5.68 -7.87 -1.79
N ASP A 95 4.86 -7.40 -2.71
CA ASP A 95 3.65 -6.66 -2.36
C ASP A 95 2.61 -7.58 -1.69
N LEU A 96 2.45 -8.80 -2.20
CA LEU A 96 1.57 -9.79 -1.59
C LEU A 96 2.08 -10.25 -0.23
N GLU A 97 3.39 -10.37 -0.07
CA GLU A 97 4.00 -10.68 1.23
C GLU A 97 3.62 -9.64 2.28
N THR A 98 3.62 -8.36 1.90
CA THR A 98 3.20 -7.28 2.78
C THR A 98 1.75 -7.49 3.27
N LEU A 99 0.86 -7.88 2.37
CA LEU A 99 -0.54 -8.17 2.74
C LEU A 99 -0.64 -9.36 3.70
N LEU A 100 0.13 -10.42 3.46
CA LEU A 100 0.14 -11.60 4.31
C LEU A 100 0.66 -11.27 5.70
N GLU A 101 1.73 -10.48 5.79
CA GLU A 101 2.28 -10.05 7.09
C GLU A 101 1.27 -9.23 7.89
N ALA A 102 0.52 -8.38 7.22
CA ALA A 102 -0.53 -7.61 7.87
C ALA A 102 -1.63 -8.51 8.45
N LYS A 103 -2.02 -9.55 7.72
CA LYS A 103 -3.01 -10.51 8.18
C LYS A 103 -2.51 -11.35 9.35
N GLU A 104 -1.25 -11.74 9.33
CA GLU A 104 -0.65 -12.46 10.46
C GLU A 104 -0.59 -11.59 11.71
N LEU A 105 -0.30 -10.31 11.54
CA LEU A 105 -0.13 -9.39 12.66
C LEU A 105 -1.43 -8.94 13.29
N LEU A 106 -2.42 -8.60 12.49
CA LEU A 106 -3.69 -8.03 12.96
C LEU A 106 -4.90 -8.96 12.82
N GLY A 107 -4.77 -10.02 12.05
CA GLY A 107 -5.83 -11.04 11.91
C GLY A 107 -7.14 -10.45 11.39
N GLU A 108 -8.23 -10.80 12.07
CA GLU A 108 -9.57 -10.38 11.67
C GLU A 108 -9.85 -8.89 11.91
N SER A 109 -8.98 -8.20 12.63
CA SER A 109 -9.19 -6.77 12.93
C SER A 109 -8.89 -5.87 11.75
N VAL A 110 -8.21 -6.38 10.72
CA VAL A 110 -7.87 -5.61 9.52
C VAL A 110 -8.51 -6.22 8.28
N VAL A 111 -9.05 -5.36 7.42
CA VAL A 111 -9.50 -5.74 6.08
C VAL A 111 -8.43 -5.27 5.10
N THR A 112 -7.85 -6.21 4.37
CA THR A 112 -6.81 -5.89 3.38
C THR A 112 -7.44 -5.68 2.01
N VAL A 113 -7.01 -4.61 1.34
CA VAL A 113 -7.47 -4.25 0.00
C VAL A 113 -6.26 -4.10 -0.90
N ALA A 114 -6.20 -4.89 -1.95
CA ALA A 114 -5.15 -4.77 -2.95
C ALA A 114 -5.68 -4.02 -4.16
N LYS A 115 -4.91 -3.07 -4.66
CA LYS A 115 -5.29 -2.30 -5.84
C LYS A 115 -4.11 -2.20 -6.80
N GLY A 116 -4.39 -2.02 -8.07
CA GLY A 116 -3.37 -1.86 -9.09
C GLY A 116 -3.80 -2.44 -10.43
N ALA A 117 -3.07 -2.10 -11.47
CA ALA A 117 -3.38 -2.54 -12.84
C ALA A 117 -3.35 -4.06 -13.00
N HIS A 118 -2.49 -4.75 -12.24
CA HIS A 118 -2.40 -6.21 -12.32
C HIS A 118 -3.76 -6.87 -12.06
N PHE A 119 -4.48 -6.41 -11.05
CA PHE A 119 -5.78 -6.98 -10.68
C PHE A 119 -6.88 -6.64 -11.70
N SER A 120 -6.72 -5.55 -12.42
CA SER A 120 -7.66 -5.18 -13.46
C SER A 120 -7.58 -6.11 -14.68
N PHE A 121 -6.39 -6.60 -14.98
CA PHE A 121 -6.16 -7.46 -16.14
C PHE A 121 -6.11 -8.95 -15.79
N LEU A 122 -5.55 -9.31 -14.64
CA LEU A 122 -5.32 -10.71 -14.25
C LEU A 122 -5.78 -10.97 -12.80
N PRO A 123 -7.04 -10.67 -12.47
CA PRO A 123 -7.50 -10.77 -11.08
C PRO A 123 -7.46 -12.19 -10.50
N LEU A 124 -7.62 -13.20 -11.33
CA LEU A 124 -7.69 -14.59 -10.87
C LEU A 124 -6.33 -15.18 -10.48
N GLU A 125 -5.25 -14.58 -10.93
CA GLU A 125 -3.90 -15.08 -10.61
C GLU A 125 -3.52 -14.86 -9.15
N VAL A 126 -4.14 -13.89 -8.48
CA VAL A 126 -3.78 -13.50 -7.10
C VAL A 126 -4.90 -13.78 -6.10
N MET A 127 -6.00 -14.26 -6.55
CA MET A 127 -7.12 -14.64 -5.67
C MET A 127 -6.96 -16.12 -5.18
#